data_c754ca0157beff25063f8fc0b680ae83
#
_entry.id   c754ca0157beff25063f8fc0b680ae83
#
_cell.length_a   1.000
_cell.length_b   1.000
_cell.length_c   1.000
_cell.angle_alpha   90.00
_cell.angle_beta   90.00
_cell.angle_gamma   90.00
#
_symmetry.space_group_name_H-M   'P 1'
#
loop_
_entity.id
_entity.type
_entity.pdbx_description
1 polymer ?
#
loop_
_entity_poly.entity_id
_entity_poly.type
_entity_poly.pdbx_seq_one_letter_code
_entity_poly.pdbx_strand_id
1 'polypeptide(L)'
;FVYHLVMLHGFQKTIKEPVQLEGVGLHNGVKVKLSIKPAEANTGIIFKRTDVDDSKSIIEASYKNVSSAALCTKIKNSYGVSVSTIEHLMAAFYLEGVDNVLVEINAPEVPIMDGSAFDFVEAIRLVGTQEQNYLKKFIKVLKKVEVKDGAKRISIEPLEKDLIIDFEIVYKNPLIKTRRKEFKLSN
;
A
#
# COMPACT_ATOMS: atom_id res chain seq x y z
N PHE A 1 -6.87 3.20 31.37
CA PHE A 1 -5.71 3.42 30.46
C PHE A 1 -5.91 2.71 29.13
N VAL A 2 -6.28 1.43 29.12
CA VAL A 2 -6.49 0.65 27.88
C VAL A 2 -7.66 1.19 27.05
N TYR A 3 -8.79 1.55 27.68
CA TYR A 3 -9.96 2.12 26.99
C TYR A 3 -9.64 3.46 26.30
N HIS A 4 -8.79 4.28 26.89
CA HIS A 4 -8.40 5.56 26.28
C HIS A 4 -7.51 5.35 25.04
N LEU A 5 -6.67 4.33 25.03
CA LEU A 5 -5.83 3.95 23.91
C LEU A 5 -6.66 3.39 22.73
N VAL A 6 -7.68 2.58 23.03
CA VAL A 6 -8.63 2.05 22.02
C VAL A 6 -9.44 3.17 21.36
N MET A 7 -9.90 4.15 22.14
CA MET A 7 -10.64 5.31 21.62
C MET A 7 -9.80 6.21 20.69
N LEU A 8 -8.47 6.21 20.88
CA LEU A 8 -7.58 7.04 20.04
C LEU A 8 -7.09 6.33 18.77
N HIS A 9 -7.05 4.98 18.77
CA HIS A 9 -6.27 4.26 17.73
C HIS A 9 -7.03 3.12 17.04
N GLY A 10 -8.10 2.61 17.62
CA GLY A 10 -8.91 1.53 17.05
C GLY A 10 -8.24 0.16 16.99
N PHE A 11 -8.97 -0.80 16.47
CA PHE A 11 -8.52 -2.18 16.26
C PHE A 11 -7.97 -2.37 14.84
N GLN A 12 -7.12 -3.39 14.69
CA GLN A 12 -6.70 -3.88 13.37
C GLN A 12 -7.90 -4.37 12.59
N LYS A 13 -7.80 -4.29 11.25
CA LYS A 13 -8.86 -4.73 10.33
C LYS A 13 -8.30 -5.66 9.25
N THR A 14 -9.14 -6.61 8.87
CA THR A 14 -9.00 -7.37 7.62
C THR A 14 -10.26 -7.21 6.78
N ILE A 15 -10.28 -7.72 5.55
CA ILE A 15 -11.51 -7.79 4.74
C ILE A 15 -12.39 -8.94 5.24
N LYS A 16 -13.72 -8.84 5.05
CA LYS A 16 -14.65 -9.87 5.52
C LYS A 16 -14.60 -11.14 4.69
N GLU A 17 -14.49 -10.97 3.36
CA GLU A 17 -14.53 -12.07 2.41
C GLU A 17 -13.46 -11.89 1.32
N PRO A 18 -13.01 -12.98 0.68
CA PRO A 18 -12.08 -12.87 -0.44
C PRO A 18 -12.68 -12.08 -1.61
N VAL A 19 -11.86 -11.26 -2.25
CA VAL A 19 -12.23 -10.56 -3.49
C VAL A 19 -11.22 -10.88 -4.59
N GLN A 20 -11.69 -10.98 -5.82
CA GLN A 20 -10.86 -11.25 -6.99
C GLN A 20 -10.92 -10.09 -7.97
N LEU A 21 -9.77 -9.78 -8.56
CA LEU A 21 -9.59 -8.75 -9.57
C LEU A 21 -8.76 -9.32 -10.73
N GLU A 22 -9.10 -8.92 -11.94
CA GLU A 22 -8.33 -9.26 -13.13
C GLU A 22 -7.97 -7.98 -13.89
N GLY A 23 -6.77 -7.94 -14.45
CA GLY A 23 -6.32 -6.80 -15.22
C GLY A 23 -5.00 -7.08 -15.94
N VAL A 24 -4.25 -6.02 -16.26
CA VAL A 24 -2.99 -6.11 -16.99
C VAL A 24 -1.92 -5.31 -16.24
N GLY A 25 -0.70 -5.84 -16.16
CA GLY A 25 0.45 -5.12 -15.62
C GLY A 25 0.85 -3.96 -16.53
N LEU A 26 1.14 -2.79 -15.94
CA LEU A 26 1.48 -1.57 -16.66
C LEU A 26 2.79 -1.70 -17.45
N HIS A 27 3.81 -2.27 -16.82
CA HIS A 27 5.17 -2.32 -17.39
C HIS A 27 5.42 -3.59 -18.21
N ASN A 28 4.79 -4.71 -17.84
CA ASN A 28 5.04 -6.00 -18.48
C ASN A 28 3.96 -6.45 -19.46
N GLY A 29 2.77 -5.81 -19.44
CA GLY A 29 1.65 -6.15 -20.32
C GLY A 29 1.02 -7.53 -20.07
N VAL A 30 1.38 -8.21 -18.97
CA VAL A 30 0.89 -9.56 -18.66
C VAL A 30 -0.49 -9.49 -18.03
N LYS A 31 -1.36 -10.43 -18.39
CA LYS A 31 -2.65 -10.61 -17.70
C LYS A 31 -2.44 -11.11 -16.28
N VAL A 32 -3.08 -10.45 -15.34
CA VAL A 32 -2.94 -10.70 -13.92
C VAL A 32 -4.27 -11.08 -13.31
N LYS A 33 -4.26 -12.16 -12.53
CA LYS A 33 -5.31 -12.50 -11.59
C LYS A 33 -4.79 -12.25 -10.18
N LEU A 34 -5.52 -11.45 -9.43
CA LEU A 34 -5.21 -11.04 -8.08
C LEU A 34 -6.37 -11.42 -7.17
N SER A 35 -6.08 -12.10 -6.07
CA SER A 35 -7.06 -12.43 -5.04
C SER A 35 -6.60 -11.84 -3.71
N ILE A 36 -7.42 -11.00 -3.10
CA ILE A 36 -7.20 -10.47 -1.75
C ILE A 36 -8.03 -11.33 -0.81
N LYS A 37 -7.39 -11.88 0.22
CA LYS A 37 -8.02 -12.78 1.21
C LYS A 37 -7.87 -12.22 2.62
N PRO A 38 -8.83 -12.47 3.52
CA PRO A 38 -8.67 -12.18 4.93
C PRO A 38 -7.40 -12.84 5.49
N ALA A 39 -6.76 -12.17 6.45
CA ALA A 39 -5.63 -12.73 7.18
C ALA A 39 -5.77 -12.46 8.69
N GLU A 40 -5.10 -13.28 9.50
CA GLU A 40 -5.08 -13.15 10.94
C GLU A 40 -4.47 -11.82 11.39
N ALA A 41 -4.84 -11.38 12.58
CA ALA A 41 -4.27 -10.17 13.17
C ALA A 41 -2.74 -10.27 13.31
N ASN A 42 -2.06 -9.16 13.13
CA ASN A 42 -0.60 -9.03 13.11
C ASN A 42 0.11 -9.71 11.92
N THR A 43 -0.62 -10.22 10.93
CA THR A 43 -0.04 -10.73 9.68
C THR A 43 0.59 -9.62 8.85
N GLY A 44 -0.02 -8.42 8.86
CA GLY A 44 0.31 -7.37 7.91
C GLY A 44 -0.19 -7.69 6.49
N ILE A 45 0.39 -7.02 5.50
CA ILE A 45 0.06 -7.24 4.10
C ILE A 45 1.11 -8.17 3.49
N ILE A 46 0.67 -9.35 3.08
CA ILE A 46 1.53 -10.40 2.55
C ILE A 46 1.15 -10.66 1.09
N PHE A 47 2.12 -10.63 0.19
CA PHE A 47 1.96 -11.09 -1.18
C PHE A 47 2.40 -12.54 -1.31
N LYS A 48 1.62 -13.33 -2.05
CA LYS A 48 1.94 -14.71 -2.44
C LYS A 48 1.89 -14.83 -3.96
N ARG A 49 3.04 -15.11 -4.58
CA ARG A 49 3.14 -15.42 -6.01
C ARG A 49 2.69 -16.86 -6.26
N THR A 50 1.60 -17.03 -7.01
CA THR A 50 1.01 -18.37 -7.29
C THR A 50 1.60 -19.03 -8.53
N ASP A 51 2.45 -18.35 -9.28
CA ASP A 51 3.13 -18.81 -10.50
C ASP A 51 4.59 -19.24 -10.26
N VAL A 52 5.03 -19.29 -9.01
CA VAL A 52 6.37 -19.72 -8.60
C VAL A 52 6.27 -20.84 -7.56
N ASP A 53 7.42 -21.44 -7.24
CA ASP A 53 7.52 -22.45 -6.17
C ASP A 53 6.95 -21.93 -4.85
N ASP A 54 6.06 -22.68 -4.22
CA ASP A 54 5.34 -22.27 -3.02
C ASP A 54 6.27 -21.95 -1.86
N SER A 55 7.39 -22.67 -1.72
CA SER A 55 8.40 -22.44 -0.68
C SER A 55 9.13 -21.08 -0.80
N LYS A 56 9.02 -20.43 -1.96
CA LYS A 56 9.68 -19.14 -2.27
C LYS A 56 8.69 -18.01 -2.53
N SER A 57 7.38 -18.30 -2.51
CA SER A 57 6.33 -17.45 -3.04
C SER A 57 5.97 -16.23 -2.19
N ILE A 58 6.30 -16.24 -0.90
CA ILE A 58 5.86 -15.25 0.09
C ILE A 58 6.75 -14.00 0.11
N ILE A 59 6.12 -12.83 0.08
CA ILE A 59 6.79 -11.53 0.14
C ILE A 59 5.99 -10.62 1.09
N GLU A 60 6.58 -10.24 2.21
CA GLU A 60 6.00 -9.26 3.12
C GLU A 60 6.06 -7.85 2.51
N ALA A 61 4.95 -7.10 2.51
CA ALA A 61 4.91 -5.70 2.10
C ALA A 61 5.50 -4.80 3.20
N SER A 62 6.81 -4.84 3.32
CA SER A 62 7.60 -4.06 4.26
C SER A 62 8.57 -3.16 3.53
N TYR A 63 8.85 -1.97 4.09
CA TYR A 63 9.89 -1.07 3.56
C TYR A 63 11.26 -1.75 3.45
N LYS A 64 11.55 -2.73 4.30
CA LYS A 64 12.80 -3.52 4.27
C LYS A 64 12.93 -4.38 3.00
N ASN A 65 11.82 -4.74 2.39
CA ASN A 65 11.75 -5.57 1.20
C ASN A 65 11.67 -4.75 -0.10
N VAL A 66 11.65 -3.40 0.00
CA VAL A 66 11.70 -2.54 -1.19
C VAL A 66 13.03 -2.73 -1.90
N SER A 67 12.97 -3.23 -3.13
CA SER A 67 14.15 -3.49 -3.97
C SER A 67 14.36 -2.46 -5.06
N SER A 68 13.32 -1.71 -5.43
CA SER A 68 13.38 -0.60 -6.38
C SER A 68 12.18 0.34 -6.16
N ALA A 69 12.40 1.64 -6.38
CA ALA A 69 11.38 2.67 -6.45
C ALA A 69 11.48 3.47 -7.77
N ALA A 70 12.12 2.89 -8.80
CA ALA A 70 12.21 3.50 -10.11
C ALA A 70 10.94 3.19 -10.91
N LEU A 71 10.15 4.23 -11.23
CA LEU A 71 8.87 4.22 -11.94
C LEU A 71 7.72 3.51 -11.22
N CYS A 72 7.99 2.62 -10.28
CA CYS A 72 7.00 1.93 -9.43
C CYS A 72 7.66 1.43 -8.15
N THR A 73 6.85 1.09 -7.14
CA THR A 73 7.33 0.42 -5.93
C THR A 73 7.39 -1.09 -6.16
N LYS A 74 8.60 -1.65 -6.03
CA LYS A 74 8.87 -3.09 -6.16
C LYS A 74 9.40 -3.65 -4.86
N ILE A 75 8.76 -4.70 -4.37
CA ILE A 75 9.22 -5.50 -3.22
C ILE A 75 9.76 -6.85 -3.68
N LYS A 76 10.72 -7.39 -2.91
CA LYS A 76 11.40 -8.65 -3.23
C LYS A 76 11.76 -9.39 -1.94
N ASN A 77 11.60 -10.70 -1.93
CA ASN A 77 12.06 -11.55 -0.84
C ASN A 77 13.52 -12.01 -1.03
N SER A 78 14.04 -12.77 -0.07
CA SER A 78 15.41 -13.29 -0.08
C SER A 78 15.70 -14.30 -1.21
N TYR A 79 14.67 -14.91 -1.79
CA TYR A 79 14.80 -15.84 -2.92
C TYR A 79 14.78 -15.14 -4.28
N GLY A 80 14.66 -13.81 -4.31
CA GLY A 80 14.61 -13.04 -5.55
C GLY A 80 13.21 -12.92 -6.17
N VAL A 81 12.20 -13.56 -5.59
CA VAL A 81 10.80 -13.42 -6.02
C VAL A 81 10.30 -12.03 -5.69
N SER A 82 9.64 -11.38 -6.63
CA SER A 82 9.24 -9.97 -6.49
C SER A 82 7.83 -9.70 -6.99
N VAL A 83 7.24 -8.62 -6.48
CA VAL A 83 6.00 -7.99 -6.97
C VAL A 83 6.26 -6.49 -7.12
N SER A 84 5.83 -5.92 -8.25
CA SER A 84 5.96 -4.50 -8.58
C SER A 84 4.62 -3.81 -8.69
N THR A 85 4.65 -2.46 -8.76
CA THR A 85 3.47 -1.58 -8.91
C THR A 85 2.44 -1.81 -7.79
N ILE A 86 2.93 -1.95 -6.56
CA ILE A 86 2.08 -2.22 -5.39
C ILE A 86 1.43 -0.96 -4.81
N GLU A 87 1.86 0.25 -5.19
CA GLU A 87 1.50 1.53 -4.58
C GLU A 87 0.00 1.82 -4.59
N HIS A 88 -0.72 1.51 -5.68
CA HIS A 88 -2.16 1.76 -5.80
C HIS A 88 -2.97 0.85 -4.86
N LEU A 89 -2.60 -0.44 -4.81
CA LEU A 89 -3.21 -1.40 -3.91
C LEU A 89 -2.91 -1.08 -2.43
N MET A 90 -1.67 -0.70 -2.13
CA MET A 90 -1.29 -0.28 -0.77
C MET A 90 -2.03 0.98 -0.33
N ALA A 91 -2.25 1.94 -1.25
CA ALA A 91 -3.07 3.12 -1.00
C ALA A 91 -4.54 2.76 -0.70
N ALA A 92 -5.11 1.79 -1.42
CA ALA A 92 -6.47 1.30 -1.15
C ALA A 92 -6.58 0.66 0.25
N PHE A 93 -5.63 -0.20 0.64
CA PHE A 93 -5.59 -0.77 1.99
C PHE A 93 -5.51 0.32 3.07
N TYR A 94 -4.67 1.32 2.84
CA TYR A 94 -4.56 2.45 3.77
C TYR A 94 -5.88 3.23 3.90
N LEU A 95 -6.52 3.57 2.78
CA LEU A 95 -7.77 4.33 2.75
C LEU A 95 -8.92 3.59 3.43
N GLU A 96 -9.00 2.27 3.25
CA GLU A 96 -10.05 1.43 3.85
C GLU A 96 -9.66 0.91 5.25
N GLY A 97 -8.49 1.29 5.75
CA GLY A 97 -8.01 0.96 7.08
C GLY A 97 -7.71 -0.54 7.29
N VAL A 98 -7.37 -1.25 6.19
CA VAL A 98 -7.03 -2.67 6.21
C VAL A 98 -5.58 -2.86 6.65
N ASP A 99 -5.38 -3.66 7.69
CA ASP A 99 -4.06 -3.91 8.28
C ASP A 99 -3.52 -5.29 7.90
N ASN A 100 -4.39 -6.28 7.69
CA ASN A 100 -3.99 -7.68 7.55
C ASN A 100 -4.70 -8.34 6.36
N VAL A 101 -3.96 -8.75 5.34
CA VAL A 101 -4.47 -9.47 4.16
C VAL A 101 -3.40 -10.35 3.54
N LEU A 102 -3.84 -11.44 2.90
CA LEU A 102 -3.06 -12.22 1.97
C LEU A 102 -3.46 -11.86 0.54
N VAL A 103 -2.51 -11.36 -0.24
CA VAL A 103 -2.68 -11.02 -1.65
C VAL A 103 -2.04 -12.10 -2.51
N GLU A 104 -2.85 -12.98 -3.09
CA GLU A 104 -2.38 -13.95 -4.07
C GLU A 104 -2.36 -13.34 -5.47
N ILE A 105 -1.27 -13.54 -6.18
CA ILE A 105 -1.06 -12.97 -7.52
C ILE A 105 -0.30 -13.96 -8.41
N ASN A 106 -0.77 -14.14 -9.66
CA ASN A 106 -0.18 -15.07 -10.63
C ASN A 106 0.84 -14.41 -11.57
N ALA A 107 1.34 -13.21 -11.24
CA ALA A 107 2.24 -12.44 -12.09
C ALA A 107 3.18 -11.54 -11.25
N PRO A 108 4.30 -11.05 -11.82
CA PRO A 108 5.27 -10.23 -11.09
C PRO A 108 4.85 -8.77 -10.88
N GLU A 109 3.66 -8.37 -11.29
CA GLU A 109 3.18 -7.00 -11.22
C GLU A 109 1.69 -6.96 -10.86
N VAL A 110 1.31 -6.05 -9.94
CA VAL A 110 -0.10 -5.76 -9.61
C VAL A 110 -0.79 -5.18 -10.84
N PRO A 111 -2.04 -5.56 -11.17
CA PRO A 111 -2.73 -5.00 -12.33
C PRO A 111 -2.95 -3.51 -12.14
N ILE A 112 -2.78 -2.73 -13.21
CA ILE A 112 -2.85 -1.26 -13.13
C ILE A 112 -4.29 -0.73 -13.01
N MET A 113 -5.26 -1.54 -13.37
CA MET A 113 -6.68 -1.19 -13.39
C MET A 113 -6.93 0.10 -14.20
N ASP A 114 -7.60 1.10 -13.61
CA ASP A 114 -7.84 2.42 -14.21
C ASP A 114 -6.65 3.39 -14.03
N GLY A 115 -5.56 2.95 -13.42
CA GLY A 115 -4.39 3.78 -13.10
C GLY A 115 -4.50 4.55 -11.78
N SER A 116 -5.53 4.25 -10.98
CA SER A 116 -5.72 4.79 -9.63
C SER A 116 -5.90 3.68 -8.59
N ALA A 117 -6.22 4.03 -7.35
CA ALA A 117 -6.60 3.08 -6.30
C ALA A 117 -8.11 2.75 -6.32
N PHE A 118 -8.91 3.37 -7.19
CA PHE A 118 -10.37 3.35 -7.14
C PHE A 118 -10.95 1.93 -7.22
N ASP A 119 -10.57 1.14 -8.22
CA ASP A 119 -11.09 -0.22 -8.40
C ASP A 119 -10.78 -1.13 -7.20
N PHE A 120 -9.60 -0.96 -6.59
CA PHE A 120 -9.23 -1.70 -5.38
C PHE A 120 -10.06 -1.26 -4.17
N VAL A 121 -10.29 0.04 -4.01
CA VAL A 121 -11.16 0.59 -2.95
C VAL A 121 -12.59 0.06 -3.08
N GLU A 122 -13.16 0.13 -4.28
CA GLU A 122 -14.52 -0.37 -4.54
C GLU A 122 -14.62 -1.89 -4.27
N ALA A 123 -13.62 -2.67 -4.67
CA ALA A 123 -13.58 -4.10 -4.42
C ALA A 123 -13.53 -4.42 -2.91
N ILE A 124 -12.73 -3.68 -2.13
CA ILE A 124 -12.67 -3.84 -0.67
C ILE A 124 -13.99 -3.42 -0.01
N ARG A 125 -14.59 -2.31 -0.44
CA ARG A 125 -15.87 -1.82 0.07
C ARG A 125 -17.02 -2.79 -0.20
N LEU A 126 -17.01 -3.44 -1.36
CA LEU A 126 -18.03 -4.41 -1.74
C LEU A 126 -18.11 -5.58 -0.74
N VAL A 127 -16.97 -6.10 -0.33
CA VAL A 127 -16.89 -7.22 0.65
C VAL A 127 -16.89 -6.73 2.09
N GLY A 128 -16.54 -5.47 2.31
CA GLY A 128 -16.45 -4.83 3.62
C GLY A 128 -15.23 -5.27 4.43
N THR A 129 -15.01 -4.59 5.55
CA THR A 129 -13.94 -4.87 6.50
C THR A 129 -14.49 -5.37 7.82
N GLN A 130 -13.69 -6.11 8.58
CA GLN A 130 -14.01 -6.54 9.93
C GLN A 130 -12.87 -6.20 10.90
N GLU A 131 -13.24 -5.79 12.11
CA GLU A 131 -12.29 -5.55 13.19
C GLU A 131 -11.79 -6.86 13.76
N GLN A 132 -10.52 -6.84 14.17
CA GLN A 132 -9.85 -7.95 14.84
C GLN A 132 -9.51 -7.54 16.28
N ASN A 133 -9.45 -8.49 17.20
CA ASN A 133 -9.24 -8.20 18.63
C ASN A 133 -7.77 -7.88 18.97
N TYR A 134 -7.15 -6.97 18.16
CA TYR A 134 -5.78 -6.48 18.35
C TYR A 134 -5.72 -4.99 18.04
N LEU A 135 -5.02 -4.22 18.84
CA LEU A 135 -4.83 -2.78 18.62
C LEU A 135 -3.99 -2.51 17.38
N LYS A 136 -4.36 -1.47 16.64
CA LYS A 136 -3.52 -0.95 15.55
C LYS A 136 -2.17 -0.50 16.07
N LYS A 137 -1.15 -0.68 15.22
CA LYS A 137 0.19 -0.15 15.45
C LYS A 137 0.34 1.15 14.68
N PHE A 138 0.84 2.19 15.35
CA PHE A 138 1.03 3.50 14.75
C PHE A 138 2.49 3.94 14.83
N ILE A 139 2.93 4.64 13.81
CA ILE A 139 4.20 5.36 13.83
C ILE A 139 3.88 6.81 14.19
N LYS A 140 4.32 7.25 15.37
CA LYS A 140 4.20 8.65 15.79
C LYS A 140 5.45 9.41 15.37
N VAL A 141 5.26 10.42 14.52
CA VAL A 141 6.35 11.32 14.12
C VAL A 141 6.62 12.27 15.27
N LEU A 142 7.83 12.28 15.82
CA LEU A 142 8.21 13.10 16.97
C LEU A 142 8.98 14.36 16.58
N LYS A 143 9.63 14.37 15.43
CA LYS A 143 10.39 15.51 14.89
C LYS A 143 10.37 15.47 13.37
N LYS A 144 10.68 16.61 12.76
CA LYS A 144 10.88 16.67 11.31
C LYS A 144 12.03 15.78 10.89
N VAL A 145 11.78 14.97 9.86
CA VAL A 145 12.79 14.17 9.17
C VAL A 145 12.73 14.53 7.69
N GLU A 146 13.90 14.75 7.08
CA GLU A 146 14.03 15.08 5.66
C GLU A 146 15.09 14.18 5.02
N VAL A 147 14.80 13.71 3.81
CA VAL A 147 15.75 12.99 2.96
C VAL A 147 15.84 13.71 1.62
N LYS A 148 17.07 13.87 1.13
CA LYS A 148 17.38 14.51 -0.17
C LYS A 148 18.17 13.57 -1.04
N ASP A 149 17.84 13.57 -2.33
CA ASP A 149 18.58 12.86 -3.39
C ASP A 149 18.65 13.79 -4.62
N GLY A 150 19.76 14.48 -4.76
CA GLY A 150 19.91 15.55 -5.76
C GLY A 150 18.85 16.65 -5.60
N ALA A 151 18.05 16.88 -6.63
CA ALA A 151 16.96 17.85 -6.61
C ALA A 151 15.65 17.32 -5.98
N LYS A 152 15.59 16.03 -5.66
CA LYS A 152 14.42 15.40 -5.03
C LYS A 152 14.52 15.52 -3.52
N ARG A 153 13.39 15.74 -2.87
CA ARG A 153 13.28 15.75 -1.40
C ARG A 153 11.97 15.14 -0.95
N ILE A 154 12.01 14.50 0.19
CA ILE A 154 10.83 14.09 0.94
C ILE A 154 11.04 14.50 2.41
N SER A 155 10.00 14.99 3.05
CA SER A 155 10.04 15.29 4.49
C SER A 155 8.73 14.84 5.14
N ILE A 156 8.84 14.47 6.42
CA ILE A 156 7.71 14.21 7.29
C ILE A 156 7.93 15.00 8.59
N GLU A 157 6.87 15.63 9.08
CA GLU A 157 6.92 16.40 10.32
C GLU A 157 5.68 16.16 11.17
N PRO A 158 5.76 16.38 12.51
CA PRO A 158 4.63 16.21 13.39
C PRO A 158 3.47 17.14 13.02
N LEU A 159 2.26 16.62 13.09
CA LEU A 159 1.02 17.38 13.00
C LEU A 159 0.09 16.92 14.12
N GLU A 160 -0.66 17.83 14.73
CA GLU A 160 -1.54 17.50 15.87
C GLU A 160 -2.75 16.68 15.44
N LYS A 161 -3.29 16.93 14.26
CA LYS A 161 -4.47 16.27 13.71
C LYS A 161 -4.29 16.10 12.21
N ASP A 162 -5.00 15.09 11.67
CA ASP A 162 -5.06 14.80 10.25
C ASP A 162 -3.70 14.33 9.65
N LEU A 163 -3.75 13.98 8.39
CA LEU A 163 -2.58 13.77 7.52
C LEU A 163 -2.67 14.77 6.37
N ILE A 164 -1.65 15.62 6.22
CA ILE A 164 -1.52 16.51 5.08
C ILE A 164 -0.42 15.99 4.17
N ILE A 165 -0.75 15.81 2.91
CA ILE A 165 0.19 15.42 1.86
C ILE A 165 0.34 16.62 0.91
N ASP A 166 1.53 17.22 0.89
CA ASP A 166 1.89 18.28 -0.04
C ASP A 166 2.86 17.71 -1.08
N PHE A 167 2.42 17.66 -2.31
CA PHE A 167 3.14 17.00 -3.39
C PHE A 167 3.43 17.95 -4.53
N GLU A 168 4.69 18.07 -4.93
CA GLU A 168 5.16 18.90 -6.02
C GLU A 168 5.99 18.10 -7.03
N ILE A 169 5.67 18.23 -8.31
CA ILE A 169 6.47 17.70 -9.41
C ILE A 169 6.93 18.85 -10.30
N VAL A 170 8.23 18.93 -10.51
CA VAL A 170 8.84 19.88 -11.43
C VAL A 170 9.16 19.19 -12.76
N TYR A 171 8.35 19.45 -13.77
CA TYR A 171 8.58 18.92 -15.12
C TYR A 171 9.53 19.85 -15.90
N LYS A 172 10.44 19.24 -16.65
CA LYS A 172 11.32 19.99 -17.58
C LYS A 172 10.56 20.53 -18.79
N ASN A 173 9.38 19.99 -19.08
CA ASN A 173 8.55 20.42 -20.19
C ASN A 173 7.94 21.80 -19.90
N PRO A 174 8.18 22.83 -20.76
CA PRO A 174 7.70 24.19 -20.52
C PRO A 174 6.17 24.35 -20.59
N LEU A 175 5.45 23.40 -21.19
CA LEU A 175 3.98 23.39 -21.22
C LEU A 175 3.38 22.83 -19.94
N ILE A 176 4.04 21.83 -19.32
CA ILE A 176 3.54 21.18 -18.10
C ILE A 176 3.95 21.99 -16.86
N LYS A 177 5.18 22.48 -16.84
CA LYS A 177 5.77 23.28 -15.71
C LYS A 177 5.70 22.54 -14.38
N THR A 178 5.75 23.29 -13.29
CA THR A 178 5.59 22.77 -11.93
C THR A 178 4.12 22.49 -11.63
N ARG A 179 3.84 21.33 -11.05
CA ARG A 179 2.52 20.94 -10.55
C ARG A 179 2.63 20.67 -9.06
N ARG A 180 1.81 21.36 -8.26
CA ARG A 180 1.73 21.16 -6.81
C ARG A 180 0.29 20.94 -6.41
N LYS A 181 0.08 20.01 -5.49
CA LYS A 181 -1.22 19.73 -4.90
C LYS A 181 -1.07 19.34 -3.43
N GLU A 182 -1.92 19.91 -2.60
CA GLU A 182 -2.06 19.55 -1.20
C GLU A 182 -3.34 18.77 -1.00
N PHE A 183 -3.26 17.70 -0.24
CA PHE A 183 -4.38 16.88 0.18
C PHE A 183 -4.42 16.82 1.69
N LYS A 184 -5.61 17.02 2.24
CA LYS A 184 -5.88 16.83 3.66
C LYS A 184 -6.76 15.60 3.82
N LEU A 185 -6.24 14.59 4.53
CA LEU A 185 -6.99 13.42 4.94
C LEU A 185 -7.41 13.63 6.39
N SER A 186 -8.70 13.86 6.60
CA SER A 186 -9.31 14.00 7.93
C SER A 186 -9.85 12.65 8.36
N ASN A 187 -9.61 12.26 9.61
CA ASN A 187 -10.19 11.08 10.24
C ASN A 187 -11.67 11.29 10.56
#